data_2c06dc35da3f295d10375803ecb9f478
#
_entry.id   2c06dc35da3f295d10375803ecb9f478
#
_cell.length_a   1.000
_cell.length_b   1.000
_cell.length_c   1.000
_cell.angle_alpha   90.00
_cell.angle_beta   90.00
_cell.angle_gamma   90.00
#
_symmetry.space_group_name_H-M   'P 1'
#
loop_
_entity.id
_entity.type
_entity.pdbx_description
1 polymer ?
#
loop_
_entity_poly.entity_id
_entity_poly.type
_entity_poly.pdbx_seq_one_letter_code
_entity_poly.pdbx_strand_id
1 'polypeptide(L)'
;MKMKIRIKYFEGAKKLEKIEKGDWIDLRANKDIFIPKGEMRLIPLGVAMELPIGYEAHLVPRSSTFKKWGIIQTNHCGIIDCSYCGDNDEWMFPAYCLEDRDECEMVYKDGVGTKKYGTWIRKGDRICQFRIIENQPPIEFEEVEALGNKNRDGFGSTGSE
;
A
#
# COMPACT_ATOMS: atom_id res chain seq x y z
N MET A 1 2.78 26.42 -7.84
CA MET A 1 2.75 26.55 -6.36
C MET A 1 3.13 25.19 -5.77
N LYS A 2 3.98 25.13 -4.72
CA LYS A 2 4.36 23.86 -4.10
C LYS A 2 3.39 23.54 -2.97
N MET A 3 2.84 22.34 -2.95
CA MET A 3 2.07 21.82 -1.83
C MET A 3 3.02 21.52 -0.66
N LYS A 4 2.66 21.96 0.55
CA LYS A 4 3.38 21.62 1.78
C LYS A 4 2.60 20.53 2.51
N ILE A 5 3.28 19.43 2.87
CA ILE A 5 2.74 18.33 3.65
C ILE A 5 3.55 18.25 4.95
N ARG A 6 2.86 18.25 6.08
CA ARG A 6 3.51 17.99 7.37
C ARG A 6 3.73 16.50 7.50
N ILE A 7 4.95 16.11 7.80
CA ILE A 7 5.36 14.71 7.93
C ILE A 7 6.07 14.49 9.25
N LYS A 8 5.67 13.43 9.95
CA LYS A 8 6.36 12.87 11.11
C LYS A 8 7.07 11.59 10.68
N TYR A 9 8.33 11.47 11.05
CA TYR A 9 9.09 10.23 10.91
C TYR A 9 9.13 9.48 12.23
N PHE A 10 8.86 8.18 12.19
CA PHE A 10 9.03 7.30 13.33
C PHE A 10 10.51 6.96 13.54
N GLU A 11 10.84 6.47 14.73
CA GLU A 11 12.22 6.15 15.09
C GLU A 11 12.91 5.27 14.04
N GLY A 12 14.09 5.68 13.64
CA GLY A 12 14.92 4.97 12.68
C GLY A 12 14.42 4.97 11.23
N ALA A 13 13.32 5.68 10.93
CA ALA A 13 12.82 5.80 9.56
C ALA A 13 13.77 6.64 8.70
N LYS A 14 14.00 6.17 7.47
CA LYS A 14 14.74 6.94 6.48
C LYS A 14 13.85 8.05 5.92
N LYS A 15 14.37 9.27 5.84
CA LYS A 15 13.64 10.40 5.25
C LYS A 15 13.32 10.14 3.78
N LEU A 16 12.19 10.68 3.33
CA LEU A 16 11.78 10.62 1.93
C LEU A 16 12.81 11.33 1.04
N GLU A 17 13.09 10.70 -0.09
CA GLU A 17 14.00 11.27 -1.08
C GLU A 17 13.24 12.17 -2.05
N LYS A 18 13.91 13.20 -2.56
CA LYS A 18 13.35 14.05 -3.60
C LYS A 18 13.07 13.23 -4.87
N ILE A 19 11.93 13.48 -5.46
CA ILE A 19 11.59 12.85 -6.75
C ILE A 19 12.41 13.52 -7.84
N GLU A 20 13.20 12.75 -8.56
CA GLU A 20 13.96 13.22 -9.72
C GLU A 20 13.30 12.81 -11.04
N LYS A 21 12.69 11.63 -11.06
CA LYS A 21 11.98 11.09 -12.23
C LYS A 21 10.64 10.51 -11.82
N GLY A 22 9.62 10.81 -12.62
CA GLY A 22 8.25 10.36 -12.35
C GLY A 22 7.58 11.18 -11.25
N ASP A 23 6.48 10.66 -10.73
CA ASP A 23 5.54 11.38 -9.87
C ASP A 23 5.27 10.62 -8.56
N TRP A 24 5.69 9.35 -8.49
CA TRP A 24 5.50 8.48 -7.35
C TRP A 24 6.67 8.54 -6.37
N ILE A 25 6.37 8.56 -5.09
CA ILE A 25 7.35 8.64 -4.01
C ILE A 25 7.49 7.28 -3.36
N ASP A 26 8.72 6.74 -3.31
CA ASP A 26 8.99 5.45 -2.67
C ASP A 26 8.86 5.53 -1.15
N LEU A 27 8.26 4.50 -0.56
CA LEU A 27 8.24 4.25 0.87
C LEU A 27 8.98 2.95 1.21
N ARG A 28 9.57 2.93 2.40
CA ARG A 28 10.43 1.85 2.88
C ARG A 28 9.84 1.19 4.11
N ALA A 29 10.07 -0.11 4.23
CA ALA A 29 9.83 -0.81 5.48
C ALA A 29 10.65 -0.19 6.61
N ASN A 30 10.03 0.04 7.77
CA ASN A 30 10.73 0.63 8.93
C ASN A 30 11.19 -0.41 9.97
N LYS A 31 10.98 -1.68 9.70
CA LYS A 31 11.52 -2.80 10.50
C LYS A 31 11.69 -4.06 9.67
N ASP A 32 12.46 -4.99 10.21
CA ASP A 32 12.54 -6.34 9.67
C ASP A 32 11.25 -7.10 9.98
N ILE A 33 10.66 -7.75 8.98
CA ILE A 33 9.46 -8.57 9.12
C ILE A 33 9.61 -9.83 8.29
N PHE A 34 9.43 -11.00 8.92
CA PHE A 34 9.20 -12.24 8.20
C PHE A 34 7.71 -12.42 7.91
N ILE A 35 7.39 -12.73 6.65
CA ILE A 35 6.01 -13.00 6.22
C ILE A 35 5.97 -14.45 5.73
N PRO A 36 5.33 -15.36 6.50
CA PRO A 36 5.14 -16.73 6.07
C PRO A 36 4.27 -16.79 4.80
N LYS A 37 4.57 -17.75 3.92
CA LYS A 37 3.71 -18.04 2.77
C LYS A 37 2.28 -18.31 3.22
N GLY A 38 1.31 -17.67 2.57
CA GLY A 38 -0.10 -17.80 2.89
C GLY A 38 -0.57 -16.92 4.05
N GLU A 39 0.28 -16.06 4.58
CA GLU A 39 -0.08 -15.15 5.68
C GLU A 39 0.06 -13.67 5.29
N MET A 40 -0.71 -12.82 5.97
CA MET A 40 -0.65 -11.37 5.84
C MET A 40 0.07 -10.74 7.03
N ARG A 41 0.86 -9.71 6.77
CA ARG A 41 1.46 -8.85 7.79
C ARG A 41 1.32 -7.39 7.39
N LEU A 42 1.15 -6.54 8.39
CA LEU A 42 1.25 -5.09 8.21
C LEU A 42 2.71 -4.66 8.34
N ILE A 43 3.23 -4.03 7.30
CA ILE A 43 4.60 -3.53 7.29
C ILE A 43 4.56 -2.03 7.59
N PRO A 44 5.15 -1.58 8.72
CA PRO A 44 5.20 -0.16 9.05
C PRO A 44 6.15 0.57 8.09
N LEU A 45 5.74 1.74 7.63
CA LEU A 45 6.45 2.54 6.64
C LEU A 45 7.22 3.72 7.26
N GLY A 46 7.15 3.88 8.58
CA GLY A 46 7.92 4.86 9.33
C GLY A 46 7.47 6.31 9.14
N VAL A 47 6.30 6.56 8.59
CA VAL A 47 5.78 7.92 8.35
C VAL A 47 4.33 8.06 8.78
N ALA A 48 3.99 9.24 9.29
CA ALA A 48 2.62 9.74 9.41
C ALA A 48 2.57 11.12 8.75
N MET A 49 1.50 11.44 8.04
CA MET A 49 1.41 12.70 7.30
C MET A 49 0.05 13.37 7.53
N GLU A 50 0.08 14.70 7.54
CA GLU A 50 -1.11 15.52 7.48
C GLU A 50 -1.27 16.04 6.05
N LEU A 51 -2.23 15.45 5.32
CA LEU A 51 -2.54 15.86 3.97
C LEU A 51 -3.45 17.10 4.00
N PRO A 52 -3.30 18.03 3.03
CA PRO A 52 -4.21 19.16 2.91
C PRO A 52 -5.65 18.70 2.66
N ILE A 53 -6.61 19.44 3.16
CA ILE A 53 -8.03 19.21 2.87
C ILE A 53 -8.23 19.25 1.34
N GLY A 54 -9.01 18.31 0.83
CA GLY A 54 -9.25 18.15 -0.60
C GLY A 54 -8.23 17.24 -1.32
N TYR A 55 -7.36 16.58 -0.56
CA TYR A 55 -6.37 15.65 -1.10
C TYR A 55 -6.34 14.34 -0.33
N GLU A 56 -5.99 13.27 -1.03
CA GLU A 56 -5.76 11.94 -0.48
C GLU A 56 -4.49 11.34 -1.03
N ALA A 57 -3.92 10.35 -0.36
CA ALA A 57 -2.79 9.59 -0.87
C ALA A 57 -3.23 8.21 -1.36
N HIS A 58 -2.71 7.80 -2.51
CA HIS A 58 -2.83 6.44 -3.01
C HIS A 58 -1.50 5.71 -2.82
N LEU A 59 -1.54 4.62 -2.07
CA LEU A 59 -0.41 3.76 -1.75
C LEU A 59 -0.53 2.45 -2.54
N VAL A 60 0.48 2.16 -3.35
CA VAL A 60 0.50 0.96 -4.21
C VAL A 60 1.85 0.26 -4.17
N PRO A 61 1.94 -1.03 -4.53
CA PRO A 61 3.23 -1.70 -4.69
C PRO A 61 4.06 -1.05 -5.80
N ARG A 62 5.36 -1.25 -5.75
CA ARG A 62 6.25 -0.96 -6.89
C ARG A 62 6.18 -2.11 -7.90
N SER A 63 6.51 -1.83 -9.16
CA SER A 63 6.57 -2.86 -10.21
C SER A 63 7.47 -4.05 -9.89
N SER A 64 8.49 -3.85 -9.05
CA SER A 64 9.42 -4.89 -8.61
C SER A 64 9.02 -5.62 -7.32
N THR A 65 7.96 -5.20 -6.63
CA THR A 65 7.62 -5.70 -5.29
C THR A 65 7.35 -7.21 -5.30
N PHE A 66 6.47 -7.68 -6.18
CA PHE A 66 6.21 -9.11 -6.30
C PHE A 66 7.45 -9.89 -6.73
N LYS A 67 8.15 -9.42 -7.76
CA LYS A 67 9.35 -10.09 -8.29
C LYS A 67 10.42 -10.27 -7.21
N LYS A 68 10.61 -9.28 -6.32
CA LYS A 68 11.65 -9.35 -5.29
C LYS A 68 11.25 -10.18 -4.08
N TRP A 69 10.01 -10.10 -3.63
CA TRP A 69 9.59 -10.66 -2.34
C TRP A 69 8.43 -11.64 -2.42
N GLY A 70 7.79 -11.84 -3.58
CA GLY A 70 6.62 -12.71 -3.71
C GLY A 70 5.42 -12.26 -2.89
N ILE A 71 5.31 -10.95 -2.61
CA ILE A 71 4.22 -10.37 -1.84
C ILE A 71 3.30 -9.53 -2.73
N ILE A 72 2.03 -9.51 -2.37
CA ILE A 72 1.02 -8.60 -2.93
C ILE A 72 0.44 -7.71 -1.84
N GLN A 73 -0.12 -6.57 -2.23
CA GLN A 73 -0.88 -5.69 -1.35
C GLN A 73 -2.32 -6.18 -1.27
N THR A 74 -2.82 -6.48 -0.08
CA THR A 74 -4.14 -7.12 0.10
C THR A 74 -5.31 -6.24 -0.27
N ASN A 75 -5.18 -4.93 -0.13
CA ASN A 75 -6.20 -3.94 -0.50
C ASN A 75 -5.96 -3.30 -1.88
N HIS A 76 -5.03 -3.84 -2.68
CA HIS A 76 -4.64 -3.38 -4.01
C HIS A 76 -4.14 -1.94 -4.08
N CYS A 77 -4.88 -0.99 -3.55
CA CYS A 77 -4.52 0.41 -3.39
C CYS A 77 -4.92 0.88 -1.99
N GLY A 78 -3.95 1.31 -1.21
CA GLY A 78 -4.21 1.95 0.09
C GLY A 78 -4.70 3.37 -0.12
N ILE A 79 -5.89 3.69 0.34
CA ILE A 79 -6.43 5.04 0.30
C ILE A 79 -6.25 5.67 1.67
N ILE A 80 -5.53 6.79 1.71
CA ILE A 80 -5.23 7.52 2.94
C ILE A 80 -5.77 8.94 2.76
N ASP A 81 -6.89 9.23 3.40
CA ASP A 81 -7.51 10.56 3.36
C ASP A 81 -6.89 11.52 4.39
N CYS A 82 -7.28 12.79 4.33
CA CYS A 82 -6.75 13.82 5.20
C CYS A 82 -7.13 13.67 6.68
N SER A 83 -8.07 12.80 7.04
CA SER A 83 -8.47 12.54 8.43
C SER A 83 -7.50 11.59 9.15
N TYR A 84 -6.72 10.78 8.41
CA TYR A 84 -5.71 9.89 8.96
C TYR A 84 -4.38 10.65 9.17
N CYS A 85 -4.35 11.51 10.18
CA CYS A 85 -3.29 12.50 10.39
C CYS A 85 -2.80 12.63 11.85
N GLY A 86 -3.13 11.65 12.68
CA GLY A 86 -2.70 11.63 14.08
C GLY A 86 -1.21 11.27 14.23
N ASP A 87 -0.65 11.60 15.40
CA ASP A 87 0.76 11.34 15.71
C ASP A 87 1.17 9.88 15.66
N ASN A 88 0.21 8.96 15.85
CA ASN A 88 0.42 7.52 15.83
C ASN A 88 -0.25 6.84 14.62
N ASP A 89 -0.77 7.62 13.67
CA ASP A 89 -1.35 7.13 12.42
C ASP A 89 -0.24 6.80 11.41
N GLU A 90 0.61 5.84 11.79
CA GLU A 90 1.68 5.36 10.94
C GLU A 90 1.12 4.67 9.69
N TRP A 91 1.63 5.06 8.52
CA TRP A 91 1.26 4.40 7.28
C TRP A 91 1.80 2.99 7.24
N MET A 92 0.94 2.05 6.83
CA MET A 92 1.22 0.62 6.78
C MET A 92 1.01 0.06 5.37
N PHE A 93 1.80 -0.93 5.01
CA PHE A 93 1.61 -1.71 3.80
C PHE A 93 1.11 -3.12 4.17
N PRO A 94 -0.14 -3.48 3.84
CA PRO A 94 -0.68 -4.80 4.13
C PRO A 94 -0.19 -5.81 3.08
N ALA A 95 0.82 -6.59 3.44
CA ALA A 95 1.47 -7.55 2.56
C ALA A 95 0.98 -8.98 2.80
N TYR A 96 0.60 -9.68 1.73
CA TYR A 96 0.32 -11.11 1.74
C TYR A 96 1.39 -11.85 0.94
N CYS A 97 1.99 -12.88 1.52
CA CYS A 97 3.05 -13.66 0.90
C CYS A 97 2.49 -14.82 0.10
N LEU A 98 2.73 -14.83 -1.20
CA LEU A 98 2.30 -15.90 -2.12
C LEU A 98 3.38 -16.94 -2.37
N GLU A 99 4.64 -16.58 -2.18
CA GLU A 99 5.77 -17.41 -2.57
C GLU A 99 6.65 -17.80 -1.37
N ASP A 100 7.23 -18.97 -1.50
CA ASP A 100 8.34 -19.44 -0.69
C ASP A 100 9.64 -18.99 -1.38
N ARG A 101 10.43 -18.17 -0.69
CA ARG A 101 11.69 -17.64 -1.19
C ARG A 101 12.90 -18.35 -0.58
N ASP A 102 12.72 -19.61 -0.19
CA ASP A 102 13.72 -20.41 0.54
C ASP A 102 14.13 -19.80 1.90
N GLU A 103 13.44 -18.75 2.32
CA GLU A 103 13.59 -18.12 3.62
C GLU A 103 12.69 -18.85 4.63
N CYS A 104 13.21 -19.09 5.83
CA CYS A 104 12.43 -19.74 6.85
C CYS A 104 12.69 -19.17 8.25
N GLU A 105 11.68 -19.29 9.09
CA GLU A 105 11.74 -18.92 10.49
C GLU A 105 11.03 -19.97 11.36
N MET A 106 11.53 -20.16 12.58
CA MET A 106 10.84 -20.98 13.58
C MET A 106 9.76 -20.14 14.25
N VAL A 107 8.51 -20.56 14.11
CA VAL A 107 7.37 -19.95 14.77
C VAL A 107 6.93 -20.86 15.93
N TYR A 108 6.87 -20.29 17.14
CA TYR A 108 6.47 -21.02 18.34
C TYR A 108 5.02 -20.68 18.69
N LYS A 109 4.21 -21.74 18.85
CA LYS A 109 2.85 -21.63 19.38
C LYS A 109 2.66 -22.69 20.44
N ASP A 110 2.24 -22.29 21.64
CA ASP A 110 2.00 -23.18 22.78
C ASP A 110 3.22 -24.07 23.11
N GLY A 111 4.44 -23.53 22.99
CA GLY A 111 5.70 -24.25 23.24
C GLY A 111 6.15 -25.17 22.11
N VAL A 112 5.39 -25.28 21.03
CA VAL A 112 5.72 -26.11 19.85
C VAL A 112 6.31 -25.22 18.76
N GLY A 113 7.55 -25.51 18.35
CA GLY A 113 8.22 -24.86 17.23
C GLY A 113 7.82 -25.48 15.90
N THR A 114 7.38 -24.64 14.95
CA THR A 114 7.09 -25.03 13.56
C THR A 114 7.95 -24.21 12.62
N LYS A 115 8.62 -24.87 11.68
CA LYS A 115 9.38 -24.20 10.64
C LYS A 115 8.43 -23.68 9.57
N LYS A 116 8.41 -22.35 9.35
CA LYS A 116 7.61 -21.72 8.29
C LYS A 116 8.53 -21.13 7.23
N TYR A 117 8.15 -21.32 5.97
CA TYR A 117 8.80 -20.73 4.81
C TYR A 117 8.02 -19.51 4.32
N GLY A 118 8.72 -18.56 3.74
CA GLY A 118 8.12 -17.30 3.27
C GLY A 118 9.17 -16.33 2.78
N THR A 119 9.01 -15.07 3.09
CA THR A 119 9.91 -14.00 2.67
C THR A 119 10.27 -13.06 3.81
N TRP A 120 11.50 -12.56 3.79
CA TRP A 120 11.95 -11.47 4.65
C TRP A 120 11.83 -10.13 3.95
N ILE A 121 11.20 -9.20 4.63
CA ILE A 121 11.27 -7.78 4.32
C ILE A 121 12.24 -7.16 5.32
N ARG A 122 13.25 -6.48 4.83
CA ARG A 122 14.26 -5.84 5.68
C ARG A 122 13.98 -4.34 5.84
N LYS A 123 14.32 -3.81 6.99
CA LYS A 123 14.27 -2.37 7.23
C LYS A 123 15.04 -1.63 6.13
N GLY A 124 14.40 -0.65 5.52
CA GLY A 124 14.96 0.12 4.41
C GLY A 124 14.60 -0.39 3.01
N ASP A 125 14.00 -1.58 2.89
CA ASP A 125 13.50 -2.07 1.60
C ASP A 125 12.41 -1.16 1.03
N ARG A 126 12.56 -0.75 -0.23
CA ARG A 126 11.55 0.04 -0.96
C ARG A 126 10.45 -0.88 -1.47
N ILE A 127 9.42 -1.07 -0.68
CA ILE A 127 8.35 -2.05 -0.95
C ILE A 127 7.12 -1.48 -1.65
N CYS A 128 6.90 -0.19 -1.52
CA CYS A 128 5.73 0.49 -2.09
C CYS A 128 6.04 1.92 -2.49
N GLN A 129 5.07 2.57 -3.08
CA GLN A 129 5.12 3.96 -3.51
C GLN A 129 3.77 4.62 -3.33
N PHE A 130 3.75 5.94 -3.24
CA PHE A 130 2.52 6.70 -3.13
C PHE A 130 2.55 7.96 -4.00
N ARG A 131 1.38 8.49 -4.29
CA ARG A 131 1.19 9.85 -4.80
C ARG A 131 0.01 10.52 -4.12
N ILE A 132 -0.02 11.84 -4.16
CA ILE A 132 -1.12 12.66 -3.68
C ILE A 132 -2.05 12.95 -4.85
N ILE A 133 -3.35 12.79 -4.61
CA ILE A 133 -4.41 12.96 -5.60
C ILE A 133 -5.45 13.92 -5.03
N GLU A 134 -6.01 14.77 -5.88
CA GLU A 134 -7.14 15.62 -5.52
C GLU A 134 -8.40 14.77 -5.35
N ASN A 135 -9.18 15.08 -4.32
CA ASN A 135 -10.43 14.37 -4.06
C ASN A 135 -11.43 14.60 -5.20
N GLN A 136 -12.32 13.64 -5.39
CA GLN A 136 -13.45 13.84 -6.30
C GLN A 136 -14.33 15.02 -5.84
N PRO A 137 -15.02 15.70 -6.76
CA PRO A 137 -15.94 16.77 -6.40
C PRO A 137 -17.10 16.24 -5.55
N PRO A 138 -17.78 17.10 -4.78
CA PRO A 138 -19.00 16.70 -4.10
C PRO A 138 -19.99 16.05 -5.07
N ILE A 139 -20.56 14.92 -4.67
CA ILE A 139 -21.49 14.14 -5.48
C ILE A 139 -22.84 14.13 -4.80
N GLU A 140 -23.88 14.39 -5.57
CA GLU A 140 -25.26 14.17 -5.21
C GLU A 140 -25.84 13.10 -6.16
N PHE A 141 -26.51 12.10 -5.61
CA PHE A 141 -27.18 11.06 -6.40
C PHE A 141 -28.65 11.43 -6.60
N GLU A 142 -29.04 11.60 -7.87
CA GLU A 142 -30.43 11.73 -8.26
C GLU A 142 -30.98 10.34 -8.59
N GLU A 143 -31.93 9.86 -7.79
CA GLU A 143 -32.56 8.58 -8.02
C GLU A 143 -33.56 8.69 -9.18
N VAL A 144 -33.43 7.82 -10.17
CA VAL A 144 -34.32 7.75 -11.34
C VAL A 144 -34.76 6.31 -11.58
N GLU A 145 -35.98 6.11 -12.11
CA GLU A 145 -36.48 4.78 -12.44
C GLU A 145 -35.74 4.13 -13.62
N ALA A 146 -35.26 4.94 -14.56
CA ALA A 146 -34.50 4.48 -15.72
C ALA A 146 -33.51 5.56 -16.20
N LEU A 147 -32.33 5.15 -16.63
CA LEU A 147 -31.33 6.05 -17.19
C LEU A 147 -31.63 6.42 -18.65
N GLY A 148 -32.46 5.65 -19.36
CA GLY A 148 -32.86 5.92 -20.75
C GLY A 148 -31.76 5.76 -21.82
N ASN A 149 -30.57 5.31 -21.42
CA ASN A 149 -29.44 5.14 -22.33
C ASN A 149 -29.38 3.71 -22.89
N LYS A 150 -28.77 3.55 -24.07
CA LYS A 150 -28.50 2.23 -24.67
C LYS A 150 -27.47 1.51 -23.81
N ASN A 151 -27.69 0.21 -23.58
CA ASN A 151 -26.70 -0.64 -22.91
C ASN A 151 -25.43 -0.74 -23.75
N ARG A 152 -24.29 -0.64 -23.09
CA ARG A 152 -22.96 -0.76 -23.73
C ARG A 152 -22.52 -2.22 -23.83
N ASP A 153 -23.08 -3.06 -22.94
CA ASP A 153 -22.57 -4.40 -22.61
C ASP A 153 -21.13 -4.37 -22.04
N GLY A 154 -20.73 -5.43 -21.39
CA GLY A 154 -19.42 -5.50 -20.73
C GLY A 154 -18.96 -6.95 -20.59
N PHE A 155 -17.85 -7.17 -19.90
CA PHE A 155 -17.28 -8.49 -19.59
C PHE A 155 -17.03 -9.39 -20.81
N GLY A 156 -16.41 -8.84 -21.85
CA GLY A 156 -16.02 -9.60 -23.05
C GLY A 156 -17.07 -9.66 -24.16
N SER A 157 -18.11 -8.84 -24.08
CA SER A 157 -19.13 -8.71 -25.15
C SER A 157 -18.56 -8.19 -26.49
N THR A 158 -17.36 -7.59 -26.49
CA THR A 158 -16.63 -7.16 -27.67
C THR A 158 -15.63 -8.22 -28.14
N GLY A 159 -16.07 -9.45 -28.40
CA GLY A 159 -15.33 -10.55 -29.01
C GLY A 159 -13.80 -10.55 -28.92
N SER A 160 -13.24 -11.67 -28.51
CA SER A 160 -11.80 -11.92 -28.70
C SER A 160 -11.56 -12.37 -30.15
N GLU A 161 -11.33 -11.46 -31.05
CA GLU A 161 -10.64 -11.73 -32.31
C GLU A 161 -9.24 -11.16 -32.24
#